data_584ad4a8473ff1059b663e7925ac0a7e
#
_entry.id   584ad4a8473ff1059b663e7925ac0a7e
#
_cell.length_a   1.000
_cell.length_b   1.000
_cell.length_c   1.000
_cell.angle_alpha   90.00
_cell.angle_beta   90.00
_cell.angle_gamma   90.00
#
_symmetry.space_group_name_H-M   'P 1'
#
loop_
_entity.id
_entity.type
_entity.pdbx_description
1 polymer ?
#
loop_
_entity_poly.entity_id
_entity_poly.type
_entity_poly.pdbx_seq_one_letter_code
_entity_poly.pdbx_strand_id
1 'polypeptide(L)'
;MRKRIALILLAALSLLVLHPDVGWAQQGLNVNRIFQQYGHAKGYKMVEMNDAKLKGYALHVYKSLVFKRQNAQIDEWLGLDRKRARKIREVVQDGKVTSGYYMMPPLDGYNRYILFSKNGRGGGAVIFIEGHLSPDDIMKLCYSRN
;
A
#
# COMPACT_ATOMS: atom_id res chain seq x y z
N MET A 1 -41.06 10.71 27.56
CA MET A 1 -41.14 10.26 26.16
C MET A 1 -40.29 11.08 25.21
N ARG A 2 -40.36 12.38 25.22
CA ARG A 2 -39.58 13.22 24.28
C ARG A 2 -38.08 13.11 24.44
N LYS A 3 -37.54 12.94 25.65
CA LYS A 3 -36.11 12.75 25.92
C LYS A 3 -35.54 11.41 25.41
N ARG A 4 -36.35 10.35 25.37
CA ARG A 4 -35.94 9.04 24.88
C ARG A 4 -35.85 8.99 23.36
N ILE A 5 -36.75 9.69 22.66
CA ILE A 5 -36.76 9.78 21.21
C ILE A 5 -35.56 10.60 20.70
N ALA A 6 -35.21 11.69 21.43
CA ALA A 6 -34.04 12.50 21.09
C ALA A 6 -32.72 11.73 21.26
N LEU A 7 -32.61 10.88 22.27
CA LEU A 7 -31.45 10.02 22.50
C LEU A 7 -31.28 8.95 21.40
N ILE A 8 -32.38 8.37 20.94
CA ILE A 8 -32.36 7.37 19.86
C ILE A 8 -31.96 8.02 18.53
N LEU A 9 -32.44 9.24 18.26
CA LEU A 9 -32.05 10.02 17.06
C LEU A 9 -30.56 10.40 17.07
N LEU A 10 -30.01 10.75 18.23
CA LEU A 10 -28.59 11.05 18.38
C LEU A 10 -27.71 9.80 18.19
N ALA A 11 -28.15 8.64 18.70
CA ALA A 11 -27.45 7.38 18.48
C ALA A 11 -27.48 6.94 17.02
N ALA A 12 -28.60 7.14 16.31
CA ALA A 12 -28.71 6.85 14.90
C ALA A 12 -27.83 7.77 14.04
N LEU A 13 -27.71 9.04 14.40
CA LEU A 13 -26.82 9.99 13.73
C LEU A 13 -25.35 9.64 13.94
N SER A 14 -24.94 9.22 15.12
CA SER A 14 -23.58 8.79 15.39
C SER A 14 -23.19 7.51 14.65
N LEU A 15 -24.12 6.58 14.46
CA LEU A 15 -23.91 5.39 13.63
C LEU A 15 -23.74 5.72 12.14
N LEU A 16 -24.48 6.71 11.63
CA LEU A 16 -24.35 7.17 10.24
C LEU A 16 -23.01 7.86 9.98
N VAL A 17 -22.45 8.56 10.96
CA VAL A 17 -21.12 9.20 10.85
C VAL A 17 -20.00 8.16 10.89
N LEU A 18 -20.17 7.02 11.56
CA LEU A 18 -19.18 5.95 11.61
C LEU A 18 -19.08 5.14 10.31
N HIS A 19 -20.14 5.08 9.50
CA HIS A 19 -20.14 4.36 8.23
C HIS A 19 -19.13 4.88 7.21
N PRO A 20 -18.94 6.21 7.00
CA PRO A 20 -17.89 6.71 6.13
C PRO A 20 -16.48 6.34 6.58
N ASP A 21 -16.22 6.28 7.88
CA ASP A 21 -14.91 5.91 8.43
C ASP A 21 -14.55 4.45 8.12
N VAL A 22 -15.51 3.54 8.12
CA VAL A 22 -15.32 2.15 7.72
C VAL A 22 -15.00 2.05 6.21
N GLY A 23 -15.65 2.86 5.38
CA GLY A 23 -15.35 2.97 3.95
C GLY A 23 -13.92 3.46 3.70
N TRP A 24 -13.46 4.44 4.45
CA TRP A 24 -12.08 4.94 4.40
C TRP A 24 -11.07 3.87 4.79
N ALA A 25 -11.31 3.10 5.84
CA ALA A 25 -10.45 2.00 6.27
C ALA A 25 -10.32 0.90 5.20
N GLN A 26 -11.38 0.65 4.41
CA GLN A 26 -11.36 -0.32 3.31
C GLN A 26 -10.61 0.21 2.09
N GLN A 27 -10.65 1.53 1.83
CA GLN A 27 -9.99 2.17 0.69
C GLN A 27 -8.52 2.48 0.98
N GLY A 28 -8.22 2.87 2.21
CA GLY A 28 -6.88 3.23 2.63
C GLY A 28 -5.98 2.02 2.80
N LEU A 29 -4.81 2.06 2.17
CA LEU A 29 -3.75 1.09 2.39
C LEU A 29 -2.75 1.65 3.40
N ASN A 30 -2.21 0.78 4.25
CA ASN A 30 -1.21 1.17 5.23
C ASN A 30 0.10 1.62 4.57
N VAL A 31 0.38 1.15 3.35
CA VAL A 31 1.53 1.61 2.58
C VAL A 31 1.49 3.13 2.34
N ASN A 32 0.32 3.72 2.22
CA ASN A 32 0.19 5.18 2.07
C ASN A 32 0.68 5.93 3.30
N ARG A 33 0.51 5.36 4.49
CA ARG A 33 1.07 5.91 5.74
C ARG A 33 2.60 5.92 5.71
N ILE A 34 3.20 4.88 5.13
CA ILE A 34 4.65 4.79 4.97
C ILE A 34 5.16 5.98 4.14
N PHE A 35 4.55 6.22 2.99
CA PHE A 35 4.95 7.33 2.13
C PHE A 35 4.71 8.69 2.77
N GLN A 36 3.60 8.87 3.48
CA GLN A 36 3.28 10.12 4.17
C GLN A 36 4.27 10.41 5.30
N GLN A 37 4.61 9.41 6.10
CA GLN A 37 5.46 9.60 7.28
C GLN A 37 6.94 9.69 6.93
N TYR A 38 7.41 8.89 5.98
CA TYR A 38 8.84 8.74 5.70
C TYR A 38 9.27 9.34 4.37
N GLY A 39 8.35 9.75 3.50
CA GLY A 39 8.67 10.23 2.16
C GLY A 39 9.62 11.43 2.13
N HIS A 40 9.59 12.28 3.13
CA HIS A 40 10.45 13.46 3.26
C HIS A 40 11.40 13.37 4.44
N ALA A 41 11.49 12.21 5.10
CA ALA A 41 12.35 12.02 6.25
C ALA A 41 13.82 11.91 5.83
N LYS A 42 14.71 12.33 6.71
CA LYS A 42 16.15 12.21 6.48
C LYS A 42 16.56 10.73 6.36
N GLY A 43 17.34 10.40 5.34
CA GLY A 43 17.74 9.01 5.06
C GLY A 43 16.76 8.22 4.22
N TYR A 44 15.67 8.84 3.78
CA TYR A 44 14.66 8.25 2.90
C TYR A 44 14.61 9.01 1.57
N LYS A 45 14.44 8.27 0.48
CA LYS A 45 14.23 8.86 -0.85
C LYS A 45 12.91 8.38 -1.40
N MET A 46 12.04 9.32 -1.74
CA MET A 46 10.74 9.03 -2.35
C MET A 46 10.68 9.57 -3.77
N VAL A 47 10.12 8.76 -4.65
CA VAL A 47 9.70 9.17 -6.00
C VAL A 47 8.19 8.98 -6.09
N GLU A 48 7.49 9.97 -6.62
CA GLU A 48 6.06 9.91 -6.87
C GLU A 48 5.78 10.38 -8.29
N MET A 49 5.02 9.59 -9.04
CA MET A 49 4.60 9.94 -10.39
C MET A 49 3.11 9.63 -10.54
N ASN A 50 2.38 10.52 -11.19
CA ASN A 50 0.98 10.33 -11.53
C ASN A 50 0.82 10.37 -13.04
N ASP A 51 -0.03 9.48 -13.59
CA ASP A 51 -0.31 9.40 -15.01
C ASP A 51 0.96 9.34 -15.87
N ALA A 52 1.89 8.47 -15.50
CA ALA A 52 3.18 8.32 -16.11
C ALA A 52 3.30 7.02 -16.91
N LYS A 53 4.24 6.96 -17.83
CA LYS A 53 4.63 5.72 -18.50
C LYS A 53 5.96 5.23 -17.97
N LEU A 54 6.03 3.95 -17.64
CA LEU A 54 7.25 3.28 -17.20
C LEU A 54 7.41 1.99 -17.98
N LYS A 55 8.50 1.85 -18.74
CA LYS A 55 8.78 0.68 -19.58
C LYS A 55 7.61 0.31 -20.52
N GLY A 56 6.90 1.32 -21.03
CA GLY A 56 5.76 1.13 -21.93
C GLY A 56 4.41 0.94 -21.26
N TYR A 57 4.37 0.80 -19.94
CA TYR A 57 3.12 0.65 -19.19
C TYR A 57 2.62 2.01 -18.68
N ALA A 58 1.34 2.28 -18.89
CA ALA A 58 0.69 3.47 -18.35
C ALA A 58 0.32 3.22 -16.89
N LEU A 59 0.80 4.07 -16.00
CA LEU A 59 0.56 3.99 -14.56
C LEU A 59 -0.27 5.19 -14.11
N HIS A 60 -1.34 4.93 -13.36
CA HIS A 60 -2.12 6.00 -12.74
C HIS A 60 -1.37 6.59 -11.55
N VAL A 61 -0.81 5.75 -10.69
CA VAL A 61 0.03 6.16 -9.56
C VAL A 61 1.25 5.25 -9.48
N TYR A 62 2.39 5.85 -9.26
CA TYR A 62 3.63 5.18 -8.91
C TYR A 62 4.27 5.89 -7.74
N LYS A 63 4.56 5.17 -6.67
CA LYS A 63 5.31 5.69 -5.53
C LYS A 63 6.39 4.69 -5.15
N SER A 64 7.59 5.18 -4.90
CA SER A 64 8.66 4.36 -4.36
C SER A 64 9.35 5.07 -3.21
N LEU A 65 9.73 4.29 -2.21
CA LEU A 65 10.50 4.76 -1.06
C LEU A 65 11.70 3.85 -0.90
N VAL A 66 12.90 4.44 -0.86
CA VAL A 66 14.15 3.72 -0.63
C VAL A 66 14.75 4.20 0.70
N PHE A 67 15.19 3.26 1.52
CA PHE A 67 15.73 3.53 2.84
C PHE A 67 16.92 2.60 3.13
N LYS A 68 17.82 3.09 3.98
CA LYS A 68 19.09 2.39 4.29
C LYS A 68 19.06 1.56 5.57
N ARG A 69 18.14 1.88 6.49
CA ARG A 69 18.07 1.24 7.80
C ARG A 69 16.75 0.53 8.00
N GLN A 70 16.79 -0.55 8.77
CA GLN A 70 15.57 -1.24 9.19
C GLN A 70 14.62 -0.29 9.92
N ASN A 71 13.33 -0.40 9.60
CA ASN A 71 12.27 0.36 10.22
C ASN A 71 11.12 -0.57 10.58
N ALA A 72 10.94 -0.81 11.87
CA ALA A 72 9.90 -1.70 12.38
C ALA A 72 8.48 -1.23 12.04
N GLN A 73 8.27 0.09 11.96
CA GLN A 73 6.98 0.66 11.59
C GLN A 73 6.62 0.34 10.13
N ILE A 74 7.58 0.40 9.24
CA ILE A 74 7.39 0.01 7.82
C ILE A 74 7.02 -1.47 7.76
N ASP A 75 7.73 -2.33 8.47
CA ASP A 75 7.44 -3.77 8.51
C ASP A 75 6.05 -4.07 9.04
N GLU A 76 5.62 -3.36 10.07
CA GLU A 76 4.29 -3.49 10.65
C GLU A 76 3.20 -3.10 9.65
N TRP A 77 3.31 -1.95 9.03
CA TRP A 77 2.32 -1.47 8.06
C TRP A 77 2.26 -2.32 6.80
N LEU A 78 3.40 -2.77 6.28
CA LEU A 78 3.43 -3.73 5.18
C LEU A 78 2.76 -5.05 5.58
N GLY A 79 3.01 -5.53 6.79
CA GLY A 79 2.39 -6.74 7.30
C GLY A 79 0.87 -6.66 7.37
N LEU A 80 0.32 -5.51 7.74
CA LEU A 80 -1.13 -5.29 7.76
C LEU A 80 -1.73 -5.33 6.35
N ASP A 81 -1.09 -4.73 5.37
CA ASP A 81 -1.56 -4.77 3.99
C ASP A 81 -1.45 -6.17 3.38
N ARG A 82 -0.38 -6.92 3.69
CA ARG A 82 -0.20 -8.29 3.20
C ARG A 82 -1.33 -9.23 3.62
N LYS A 83 -1.94 -9.01 4.78
CA LYS A 83 -3.07 -9.83 5.25
C LYS A 83 -4.30 -9.69 4.36
N ARG A 84 -4.42 -8.58 3.64
CA ARG A 84 -5.54 -8.29 2.74
C ARG A 84 -5.20 -8.56 1.28
N ALA A 85 -3.97 -8.93 1.00
CA ALA A 85 -3.43 -9.03 -0.34
C ALA A 85 -3.57 -10.44 -0.90
N ARG A 86 -3.61 -10.53 -2.23
CA ARG A 86 -3.30 -11.74 -2.96
C ARG A 86 -1.79 -11.76 -3.24
N LYS A 87 -1.11 -12.77 -2.75
CA LYS A 87 0.32 -12.94 -2.98
C LYS A 87 0.58 -13.35 -4.43
N ILE A 88 1.43 -12.58 -5.12
CA ILE A 88 1.91 -12.93 -6.46
C ILE A 88 3.21 -13.72 -6.32
N ARG A 89 4.15 -13.23 -5.54
CA ARG A 89 5.43 -13.87 -5.31
C ARG A 89 6.05 -13.40 -4.00
N GLU A 90 6.73 -14.31 -3.31
CA GLU A 90 7.59 -13.98 -2.17
C GLU A 90 8.93 -14.68 -2.32
N VAL A 91 9.99 -14.03 -1.85
CA VAL A 91 11.30 -14.63 -1.66
C VAL A 91 11.57 -14.74 -0.17
N VAL A 92 11.84 -15.95 0.28
CA VAL A 92 12.09 -16.26 1.69
C VAL A 92 13.54 -16.69 1.84
N GLN A 93 14.27 -16.07 2.76
CA GLN A 93 15.63 -16.40 3.12
C GLN A 93 15.72 -16.52 4.64
N ASP A 94 16.26 -17.64 5.12
CA ASP A 94 16.41 -17.91 6.55
C ASP A 94 15.10 -17.74 7.35
N GLY A 95 13.98 -18.21 6.77
CA GLY A 95 12.66 -18.14 7.38
C GLY A 95 12.01 -16.76 7.36
N LYS A 96 12.63 -15.75 6.74
CA LYS A 96 12.11 -14.39 6.63
C LYS A 96 11.81 -14.02 5.18
N VAL A 97 10.71 -13.30 4.96
CA VAL A 97 10.38 -12.75 3.64
C VAL A 97 11.28 -11.56 3.38
N THR A 98 12.13 -11.67 2.36
CA THR A 98 13.07 -10.62 1.96
C THR A 98 12.58 -9.76 0.81
N SER A 99 11.68 -10.29 -0.02
CA SER A 99 10.97 -9.51 -1.03
C SER A 99 9.61 -10.10 -1.30
N GLY A 100 8.69 -9.28 -1.78
CA GLY A 100 7.36 -9.72 -2.09
C GLY A 100 6.63 -8.81 -3.07
N TYR A 101 5.72 -9.41 -3.82
CA TYR A 101 4.83 -8.76 -4.77
C TYR A 101 3.40 -9.16 -4.44
N TYR A 102 2.55 -8.18 -4.21
CA TYR A 102 1.20 -8.38 -3.71
C TYR A 102 0.20 -7.57 -4.52
N MET A 103 -0.91 -8.20 -4.87
CA MET A 103 -2.05 -7.51 -5.45
C MET A 103 -3.03 -7.16 -4.36
N MET A 104 -3.33 -5.89 -4.22
CA MET A 104 -4.31 -5.38 -3.26
C MET A 104 -5.72 -5.38 -3.88
N PRO A 105 -6.78 -5.25 -3.07
CA PRO A 105 -8.12 -5.07 -3.63
C PRO A 105 -8.15 -3.88 -4.58
N PRO A 106 -8.79 -4.01 -5.75
CA PRO A 106 -8.86 -2.91 -6.71
C PRO A 106 -9.67 -1.73 -6.16
N LEU A 107 -9.43 -0.55 -6.69
CA LEU A 107 -10.14 0.67 -6.33
C LEU A 107 -10.38 1.50 -7.60
N ASP A 108 -11.61 1.98 -7.79
CA ASP A 108 -12.00 2.86 -8.91
C ASP A 108 -11.62 2.31 -10.29
N GLY A 109 -11.71 0.99 -10.48
CA GLY A 109 -11.36 0.32 -11.73
C GLY A 109 -9.86 0.11 -11.95
N TYR A 110 -9.01 0.52 -11.01
CA TYR A 110 -7.57 0.31 -11.08
C TYR A 110 -7.15 -0.89 -10.24
N ASN A 111 -6.23 -1.69 -10.76
CA ASN A 111 -5.50 -2.67 -9.97
C ASN A 111 -4.42 -1.96 -9.13
N ARG A 112 -4.19 -2.47 -7.93
CA ARG A 112 -3.22 -1.89 -6.99
C ARG A 112 -2.23 -2.95 -6.54
N TYR A 113 -0.95 -2.59 -6.50
CA TYR A 113 0.13 -3.51 -6.16
C TYR A 113 1.07 -2.88 -5.15
N ILE A 114 1.56 -3.72 -4.24
CA ILE A 114 2.63 -3.38 -3.31
C ILE A 114 3.79 -4.33 -3.57
N LEU A 115 4.98 -3.75 -3.74
CA LEU A 115 6.22 -4.47 -3.89
C LEU A 115 7.18 -4.00 -2.81
N PHE A 116 7.87 -4.92 -2.19
CA PHE A 116 8.94 -4.55 -1.29
C PHE A 116 10.15 -5.47 -1.46
N SER A 117 11.32 -4.94 -1.14
CA SER A 117 12.54 -5.73 -1.04
C SER A 117 13.38 -5.22 0.12
N LYS A 118 14.07 -6.14 0.80
CA LYS A 118 15.02 -5.82 1.85
C LYS A 118 16.40 -6.28 1.43
N ASN A 119 17.41 -5.47 1.76
CA ASN A 119 18.80 -5.88 1.60
C ASN A 119 19.33 -6.48 2.91
N GLY A 120 20.53 -7.10 2.87
CA GLY A 120 21.13 -7.76 4.02
C GLY A 120 21.54 -6.82 5.17
N ARG A 121 21.46 -5.49 4.97
CA ARG A 121 21.80 -4.47 5.96
C ARG A 121 20.59 -3.87 6.67
N GLY A 122 19.39 -4.38 6.38
CA GLY A 122 18.14 -3.90 6.98
C GLY A 122 17.42 -2.79 6.22
N GLY A 123 18.07 -2.18 5.25
CA GLY A 123 17.41 -1.23 4.34
C GLY A 123 16.60 -1.92 3.27
N GLY A 124 15.96 -1.15 2.41
CA GLY A 124 15.15 -1.72 1.35
C GLY A 124 14.40 -0.68 0.53
N ALA A 125 13.40 -1.17 -0.18
CA ALA A 125 12.51 -0.36 -0.99
C ALA A 125 11.06 -0.83 -0.85
N VAL A 126 10.16 0.12 -0.89
CA VAL A 126 8.71 -0.12 -0.94
C VAL A 126 8.17 0.61 -2.17
N ILE A 127 7.40 -0.09 -2.98
CA ILE A 127 6.83 0.45 -4.22
C ILE A 127 5.32 0.22 -4.19
N PHE A 128 4.56 1.25 -4.54
CA PHE A 128 3.12 1.17 -4.78
C PHE A 128 2.83 1.52 -6.23
N ILE A 129 2.07 0.67 -6.90
CA ILE A 129 1.66 0.85 -8.30
C ILE A 129 0.16 0.73 -8.40
N GLU A 130 -0.47 1.69 -9.07
CA GLU A 130 -1.88 1.66 -9.39
C GLU A 130 -2.07 1.89 -10.89
N GLY A 131 -2.86 1.04 -11.52
CA GLY A 131 -3.09 1.13 -12.96
C GLY A 131 -3.88 -0.07 -13.48
N HIS A 132 -3.94 -0.23 -14.80
CA HIS A 132 -4.64 -1.34 -15.44
C HIS A 132 -3.75 -2.56 -15.73
N LEU A 133 -2.59 -2.64 -15.08
CA LEU A 133 -1.66 -3.75 -15.24
C LEU A 133 -2.20 -5.02 -14.60
N SER A 134 -1.97 -6.15 -15.28
CA SER A 134 -2.17 -7.48 -14.71
C SER A 134 -1.00 -7.87 -13.80
N PRO A 135 -1.14 -8.93 -12.98
CA PRO A 135 0.00 -9.50 -12.23
C PRO A 135 1.18 -9.86 -13.13
N ASP A 136 0.93 -10.41 -14.32
CA ASP A 136 1.99 -10.73 -15.28
C ASP A 136 2.72 -9.47 -15.78
N ASP A 137 1.99 -8.38 -16.00
CA ASP A 137 2.58 -7.09 -16.38
C ASP A 137 3.50 -6.57 -15.28
N ILE A 138 3.10 -6.69 -14.02
CA ILE A 138 3.93 -6.30 -12.87
C ILE A 138 5.23 -7.11 -12.86
N MET A 139 5.16 -8.41 -13.11
CA MET A 139 6.34 -9.26 -13.17
C MET A 139 7.27 -8.84 -14.29
N LYS A 140 6.75 -8.54 -15.47
CA LYS A 140 7.54 -8.05 -16.60
C LYS A 140 8.17 -6.69 -16.31
N LEU A 141 7.41 -5.78 -15.70
CA LEU A 141 7.89 -4.44 -15.33
C LEU A 141 9.08 -4.51 -14.37
N CYS A 142 9.04 -5.43 -13.40
CA CYS A 142 10.04 -5.53 -12.34
C CYS A 142 11.24 -6.38 -12.73
N TYR A 143 11.08 -7.37 -13.60
CA TYR A 143 12.12 -8.32 -13.95
C TYR A 143 12.63 -8.23 -15.39
N SER A 144 12.05 -7.38 -16.23
CA SER A 144 12.59 -7.22 -17.59
C SER A 144 13.96 -6.55 -17.51
N ARG A 145 14.98 -7.30 -17.85
CA ARG A 145 16.31 -6.74 -18.12
C ARG A 145 16.28 -6.12 -19.52
N ASN A 146 16.62 -4.88 -19.59
CA ASN A 146 16.94 -4.24 -20.87
C ASN A 146 18.34 -4.61 -21.29
#